data_92e2ab8b0d8b476c321913a6e23424ba
#
_entry.id   92e2ab8b0d8b476c321913a6e23424ba
#
_cell.length_a   1.000
_cell.length_b   1.000
_cell.length_c   1.000
_cell.angle_alpha   90.00
_cell.angle_beta   90.00
_cell.angle_gamma   90.00
#
_symmetry.space_group_name_H-M   'P 1'
#
loop_
_entity.id
_entity.type
_entity.pdbx_description
1 polymer ?
#
loop_
_entity_poly.entity_id
_entity_poly.type
_entity_poly.pdbx_seq_one_letter_code
_entity_poly.pdbx_strand_id
1 'polypeptide(L)'
;MPLALIGGEEFADGFEDVHARLLEDVLRSKAGANGGSAGATVVFLPTCAAADGPETVARWCDQARERLGLPGARVLALPIADRAAASDPSNIRALKGADWIYLGGGYPHVGMRILAGTPALEAILDRYRRGALLAGASAGAMMLCARSWVITAEMQAGFDHLIHSGEDHPKWNLPAPAFVDCLGLIPHAICVPHLNLIDSFLGLQAALLPPDLWMIGVDEQTALTDSRGRWEALGRRSVALQSPDGQTWRYPASQILPTLTPERIPS
;
A
#
# COMPACT_ATOMS: atom_id res chain seq x y z
N MET A 1 -10.69 -8.45 -8.36
CA MET A 1 -9.40 -7.82 -8.72
C MET A 1 -8.60 -7.70 -7.43
N PRO A 2 -7.44 -8.39 -7.28
CA PRO A 2 -6.79 -8.55 -5.99
C PRO A 2 -6.02 -7.29 -5.57
N LEU A 3 -6.17 -6.92 -4.29
CA LEU A 3 -5.47 -5.84 -3.62
C LEU A 3 -4.68 -6.35 -2.42
N ALA A 4 -3.62 -5.62 -2.03
CA ALA A 4 -2.96 -5.79 -0.75
C ALA A 4 -2.52 -4.43 -0.18
N LEU A 5 -2.96 -4.13 1.04
CA LEU A 5 -2.55 -2.97 1.83
C LEU A 5 -1.53 -3.46 2.87
N ILE A 6 -0.33 -2.92 2.84
CA ILE A 6 0.77 -3.31 3.73
C ILE A 6 1.09 -2.14 4.65
N GLY A 7 1.15 -2.39 5.94
CA GLY A 7 1.27 -1.34 6.96
C GLY A 7 2.65 -0.71 7.09
N GLY A 8 3.67 -1.28 6.46
CA GLY A 8 5.07 -0.83 6.53
C GLY A 8 5.99 -1.94 7.01
N GLU A 9 7.29 -1.64 7.08
CA GLU A 9 8.34 -2.63 7.38
C GLU A 9 8.30 -3.83 6.42
N GLU A 10 7.91 -3.56 5.17
CA GLU A 10 7.69 -4.56 4.12
C GLU A 10 8.94 -5.30 3.69
N PHE A 11 10.13 -4.74 3.99
CA PHE A 11 11.41 -5.39 3.72
C PHE A 11 12.17 -5.80 4.99
N ALA A 12 11.50 -5.73 6.15
CA ALA A 12 12.05 -6.23 7.40
C ALA A 12 12.14 -7.75 7.41
N ASP A 13 13.07 -8.28 8.20
CA ASP A 13 13.27 -9.72 8.38
C ASP A 13 11.99 -10.37 8.91
N GLY A 14 11.60 -11.45 8.25
CA GLY A 14 10.43 -12.26 8.59
C GLY A 14 9.12 -11.77 7.98
N PHE A 15 9.14 -10.77 7.10
CA PHE A 15 7.99 -10.43 6.27
C PHE A 15 7.99 -11.20 4.93
N GLU A 16 9.05 -11.95 4.65
CA GLU A 16 9.20 -12.79 3.46
C GLU A 16 8.06 -13.80 3.31
N ASP A 17 7.53 -14.32 4.41
CA ASP A 17 6.39 -15.25 4.40
C ASP A 17 5.13 -14.62 3.81
N VAL A 18 4.89 -13.33 4.06
CA VAL A 18 3.76 -12.58 3.48
C VAL A 18 3.98 -12.40 1.99
N HIS A 19 5.20 -12.02 1.57
CA HIS A 19 5.53 -11.90 0.15
C HIS A 19 5.41 -13.23 -0.58
N ALA A 20 5.91 -14.33 0.04
CA ALA A 20 5.80 -15.68 -0.53
C ALA A 20 4.33 -16.08 -0.70
N ARG A 21 3.48 -15.80 0.29
CA ARG A 21 2.05 -16.08 0.22
C ARG A 21 1.35 -15.27 -0.87
N LEU A 22 1.64 -13.97 -1.01
CA LEU A 22 1.08 -13.13 -2.08
C LEU A 22 1.54 -13.61 -3.46
N LEU A 23 2.82 -13.98 -3.60
CA LEU A 23 3.36 -14.57 -4.83
C LEU A 23 2.67 -15.90 -5.17
N GLU A 24 2.46 -16.76 -4.19
CA GLU A 24 1.73 -18.03 -4.38
C GLU A 24 0.32 -17.78 -4.93
N ASP A 25 -0.39 -16.78 -4.40
CA ASP A 25 -1.72 -16.42 -4.85
C ASP A 25 -1.72 -15.89 -6.29
N VAL A 26 -0.72 -15.08 -6.66
CA VAL A 26 -0.49 -14.62 -8.05
C VAL A 26 -0.23 -15.79 -8.98
N LEU A 27 0.67 -16.70 -8.60
CA LEU A 27 1.02 -17.88 -9.42
C LEU A 27 -0.19 -18.81 -9.59
N ARG A 28 -0.98 -19.01 -8.55
CA ARG A 28 -2.22 -19.81 -8.59
C ARG A 28 -3.26 -19.21 -9.54
N SER A 29 -3.48 -17.90 -9.46
CA SER A 29 -4.39 -17.18 -10.37
C SER A 29 -3.95 -17.31 -11.82
N LYS A 30 -2.65 -17.18 -12.08
CA LYS A 30 -2.05 -17.28 -13.41
C LYS A 30 -2.14 -18.70 -13.98
N ALA A 31 -1.90 -19.73 -13.15
CA ALA A 31 -2.01 -21.13 -13.55
C ALA A 31 -3.45 -21.50 -13.96
N GLY A 32 -4.45 -21.00 -13.23
CA GLY A 32 -5.85 -21.18 -13.56
C GLY A 32 -6.27 -20.55 -14.89
N ALA A 33 -5.62 -19.44 -15.28
CA ALA A 33 -5.91 -18.75 -16.53
C ALA A 33 -5.21 -19.35 -17.76
N ASN A 34 -4.01 -19.92 -17.61
CA ASN A 34 -3.15 -20.29 -18.75
C ASN A 34 -2.67 -21.75 -18.78
N GLY A 35 -3.00 -22.57 -17.78
CA GLY A 35 -2.65 -23.99 -17.73
C GLY A 35 -1.14 -24.32 -17.64
N GLY A 36 -0.28 -23.36 -17.31
CA GLY A 36 1.17 -23.51 -17.31
C GLY A 36 1.89 -22.86 -16.14
N SER A 37 3.00 -23.48 -15.71
CA SER A 37 3.90 -23.03 -14.64
C SER A 37 4.86 -21.92 -15.11
N ALA A 38 4.36 -20.84 -15.69
CA ALA A 38 5.19 -19.66 -15.96
C ALA A 38 5.35 -18.83 -14.68
N GLY A 39 6.58 -18.40 -14.37
CA GLY A 39 6.84 -17.50 -13.24
C GLY A 39 6.05 -16.19 -13.31
N ALA A 40 5.99 -15.45 -12.22
CA ALA A 40 5.30 -14.15 -12.13
C ALA A 40 6.27 -12.99 -12.32
N THR A 41 5.84 -11.95 -13.05
CA THR A 41 6.56 -10.68 -13.13
C THR A 41 6.04 -9.74 -12.05
N VAL A 42 6.93 -9.38 -11.12
CA VAL A 42 6.68 -8.41 -10.06
C VAL A 42 7.30 -7.07 -10.48
N VAL A 43 6.50 -6.02 -10.52
CA VAL A 43 6.98 -4.67 -10.84
C VAL A 43 6.87 -3.81 -9.58
N PHE A 44 7.99 -3.35 -9.07
CA PHE A 44 8.08 -2.46 -7.91
C PHE A 44 8.29 -1.00 -8.33
N LEU A 45 7.58 -0.08 -7.67
CA LEU A 45 7.58 1.35 -7.94
C LEU A 45 7.87 2.14 -6.65
N PRO A 46 9.05 2.74 -6.48
CA PRO A 46 9.39 3.59 -5.33
C PRO A 46 8.89 5.04 -5.51
N THR A 47 7.83 5.26 -6.28
CA THR A 47 7.39 6.59 -6.72
C THR A 47 7.03 7.52 -5.56
N CYS A 48 6.51 6.98 -4.45
CA CYS A 48 6.20 7.77 -3.26
C CYS A 48 7.45 8.33 -2.57
N ALA A 49 8.61 7.66 -2.72
CA ALA A 49 9.89 8.10 -2.15
C ALA A 49 10.66 9.09 -3.04
N ALA A 50 10.07 9.55 -4.15
CA ALA A 50 10.77 10.45 -5.09
C ALA A 50 11.21 11.78 -4.45
N ALA A 51 10.49 12.27 -3.42
CA ALA A 51 10.87 13.48 -2.70
C ALA A 51 12.10 13.30 -1.80
N ASP A 52 12.44 12.05 -1.43
CA ASP A 52 13.61 11.74 -0.60
C ASP A 52 14.92 11.65 -1.40
N GLY A 53 14.82 11.88 -2.71
CA GLY A 53 15.95 11.96 -3.61
C GLY A 53 16.32 10.64 -4.30
N PRO A 54 17.22 10.73 -5.32
CA PRO A 54 17.54 9.60 -6.19
C PRO A 54 18.24 8.43 -5.49
N GLU A 55 19.03 8.71 -4.46
CA GLU A 55 19.71 7.67 -3.68
C GLU A 55 18.71 6.80 -2.91
N THR A 56 17.69 7.42 -2.32
CA THR A 56 16.61 6.70 -1.65
C THR A 56 15.81 5.85 -2.63
N VAL A 57 15.47 6.41 -3.78
CA VAL A 57 14.79 5.68 -4.87
C VAL A 57 15.61 4.46 -5.32
N ALA A 58 16.93 4.62 -5.51
CA ALA A 58 17.82 3.52 -5.90
C ALA A 58 17.88 2.43 -4.81
N ARG A 59 18.06 2.82 -3.56
CA ARG A 59 18.08 1.89 -2.41
C ARG A 59 16.79 1.08 -2.32
N TRP A 60 15.62 1.69 -2.46
CA TRP A 60 14.35 0.98 -2.48
C TRP A 60 14.23 -0.01 -3.64
N CYS A 61 14.74 0.37 -4.83
CA CYS A 61 14.79 -0.55 -5.97
C CYS A 61 15.67 -1.77 -5.68
N ASP A 62 16.81 -1.59 -5.02
CA ASP A 62 17.72 -2.69 -4.70
C ASP A 62 17.12 -3.60 -3.62
N GLN A 63 16.53 -3.05 -2.57
CA GLN A 63 15.83 -3.81 -1.55
C GLN A 63 14.66 -4.62 -2.15
N ALA A 64 13.90 -4.01 -3.06
CA ALA A 64 12.81 -4.72 -3.74
C ALA A 64 13.31 -5.90 -4.57
N ARG A 65 14.43 -5.74 -5.31
CA ARG A 65 15.03 -6.86 -6.07
C ARG A 65 15.47 -7.99 -5.15
N GLU A 66 16.06 -7.67 -4.00
CA GLU A 66 16.50 -8.64 -3.00
C GLU A 66 15.32 -9.34 -2.35
N ARG A 67 14.39 -8.59 -1.76
CA ARG A 67 13.33 -9.12 -0.89
C ARG A 67 12.13 -9.72 -1.64
N LEU A 68 11.88 -9.28 -2.86
CA LEU A 68 10.82 -9.84 -3.72
C LEU A 68 11.36 -10.88 -4.71
N GLY A 69 12.68 -11.11 -4.74
CA GLY A 69 13.37 -12.08 -5.61
C GLY A 69 13.13 -13.53 -5.17
N LEU A 70 11.88 -13.89 -4.92
CA LEU A 70 11.46 -15.22 -4.46
C LEU A 70 11.43 -16.23 -5.62
N PRO A 71 11.52 -17.54 -5.34
CA PRO A 71 11.39 -18.57 -6.37
C PRO A 71 10.10 -18.43 -7.18
N GLY A 72 10.24 -18.33 -8.50
CA GLY A 72 9.11 -18.11 -9.41
C GLY A 72 8.79 -16.63 -9.66
N ALA A 73 9.47 -15.68 -9.02
CA ALA A 73 9.33 -14.26 -9.27
C ALA A 73 10.44 -13.71 -10.18
N ARG A 74 10.07 -12.88 -11.15
CA ARG A 74 10.96 -11.99 -11.90
C ARG A 74 10.69 -10.57 -11.46
N VAL A 75 11.62 -9.94 -10.74
CA VAL A 75 11.44 -8.59 -10.18
C VAL A 75 11.99 -7.53 -11.14
N LEU A 76 11.17 -6.54 -11.45
CA LEU A 76 11.52 -5.33 -12.17
C LEU A 76 11.26 -4.13 -11.25
N ALA A 77 12.30 -3.53 -10.71
CA ALA A 77 12.19 -2.30 -9.94
C ALA A 77 12.40 -1.10 -10.88
N LEU A 78 11.34 -0.31 -11.06
CA LEU A 78 11.30 0.82 -11.99
C LEU A 78 11.42 2.13 -11.20
N PRO A 79 12.51 2.91 -11.36
CA PRO A 79 12.72 4.16 -10.66
C PRO A 79 11.87 5.29 -11.25
N ILE A 80 10.53 5.14 -11.21
CA ILE A 80 9.61 6.18 -11.69
C ILE A 80 9.52 7.27 -10.61
N ALA A 81 10.41 8.26 -10.70
CA ALA A 81 10.52 9.35 -9.74
C ALA A 81 9.97 10.70 -10.25
N ASP A 82 9.55 10.75 -11.52
CA ASP A 82 8.97 11.94 -12.13
C ASP A 82 7.98 11.58 -13.25
N ARG A 83 7.31 12.60 -13.80
CA ARG A 83 6.31 12.42 -14.87
C ARG A 83 6.91 12.00 -16.20
N ALA A 84 8.17 12.31 -16.47
CA ALA A 84 8.87 11.89 -17.68
C ALA A 84 9.09 10.38 -17.63
N ALA A 85 9.62 9.85 -16.51
CA ALA A 85 9.75 8.41 -16.25
C ALA A 85 8.39 7.70 -16.26
N ALA A 86 7.33 8.32 -15.74
CA ALA A 86 5.95 7.80 -15.79
C ALA A 86 5.33 7.78 -17.21
N SER A 87 5.98 8.45 -18.17
CA SER A 87 5.58 8.48 -19.58
C SER A 87 6.56 7.71 -20.48
N ASP A 88 7.63 7.15 -19.92
CA ASP A 88 8.64 6.41 -20.68
C ASP A 88 8.08 5.10 -21.24
N PRO A 89 8.19 4.85 -22.56
CA PRO A 89 7.65 3.63 -23.19
C PRO A 89 8.21 2.32 -22.63
N SER A 90 9.45 2.32 -22.11
CA SER A 90 10.07 1.12 -21.54
C SER A 90 9.43 0.75 -20.20
N ASN A 91 9.17 1.75 -19.34
CA ASN A 91 8.48 1.58 -18.07
C ASN A 91 7.02 1.14 -18.28
N ILE A 92 6.32 1.76 -19.23
CA ILE A 92 4.95 1.38 -19.60
C ILE A 92 4.89 -0.06 -20.09
N ARG A 93 5.86 -0.49 -20.92
CA ARG A 93 5.94 -1.87 -21.41
C ARG A 93 6.15 -2.86 -20.27
N ALA A 94 7.02 -2.53 -19.29
CA ALA A 94 7.25 -3.35 -18.12
C ALA A 94 5.97 -3.46 -17.25
N LEU A 95 5.27 -2.36 -17.02
CA LEU A 95 4.00 -2.33 -16.29
C LEU A 95 2.93 -3.19 -16.96
N LYS A 96 2.80 -3.11 -18.30
CA LYS A 96 1.84 -3.93 -19.07
C LYS A 96 2.11 -5.42 -18.98
N GLY A 97 3.33 -5.84 -18.65
CA GLY A 97 3.71 -7.24 -18.43
C GLY A 97 3.62 -7.71 -16.98
N ALA A 98 3.20 -6.87 -16.05
CA ALA A 98 3.20 -7.21 -14.64
C ALA A 98 2.06 -8.19 -14.27
N ASP A 99 2.37 -9.16 -13.42
CA ASP A 99 1.40 -10.02 -12.75
C ASP A 99 1.15 -9.53 -11.30
N TRP A 100 2.11 -8.80 -10.75
CA TRP A 100 2.03 -8.14 -9.47
C TRP A 100 2.70 -6.76 -9.57
N ILE A 101 1.96 -5.71 -9.25
CA ILE A 101 2.47 -4.33 -9.16
C ILE A 101 2.52 -3.96 -7.69
N TYR A 102 3.65 -3.41 -7.26
CA TYR A 102 3.92 -3.06 -5.87
C TYR A 102 4.31 -1.59 -5.76
N LEU A 103 3.49 -0.78 -5.09
CA LEU A 103 3.75 0.62 -4.80
C LEU A 103 4.46 0.72 -3.45
N GLY A 104 5.68 1.25 -3.42
CA GLY A 104 6.47 1.42 -2.20
C GLY A 104 6.03 2.59 -1.33
N GLY A 105 6.68 2.70 -0.15
CA GLY A 105 6.46 3.77 0.82
C GLY A 105 6.98 5.15 0.41
N GLY A 106 6.81 6.15 1.29
CA GLY A 106 7.18 7.55 1.12
C GLY A 106 6.01 8.51 1.31
N TYR A 107 5.76 9.41 0.37
CA TYR A 107 4.71 10.43 0.44
C TYR A 107 3.59 10.14 -0.57
N PRO A 108 2.34 9.84 -0.14
CA PRO A 108 1.27 9.46 -1.06
C PRO A 108 0.90 10.59 -2.03
N HIS A 109 0.90 11.85 -1.59
CA HIS A 109 0.64 13.01 -2.45
C HIS A 109 1.72 13.22 -3.54
N VAL A 110 2.98 12.82 -3.26
CA VAL A 110 4.06 12.83 -4.25
C VAL A 110 3.81 11.74 -5.29
N GLY A 111 3.49 10.51 -4.86
CA GLY A 111 3.13 9.41 -5.75
C GLY A 111 1.96 9.77 -6.67
N MET A 112 0.89 10.34 -6.11
CA MET A 112 -0.27 10.78 -6.90
C MET A 112 0.10 11.89 -7.89
N ARG A 113 0.87 12.91 -7.49
CA ARG A 113 1.31 14.00 -8.38
C ARG A 113 2.13 13.48 -9.56
N ILE A 114 2.96 12.47 -9.36
CA ILE A 114 3.80 11.88 -10.42
C ILE A 114 2.93 11.03 -11.35
N LEU A 115 2.05 10.19 -10.81
CA LEU A 115 1.33 9.18 -11.59
C LEU A 115 0.02 9.70 -12.20
N ALA A 116 -0.69 10.63 -11.58
CA ALA A 116 -2.01 11.06 -12.04
C ALA A 116 -2.00 11.56 -13.49
N GLY A 117 -2.88 10.99 -14.34
CA GLY A 117 -3.01 11.35 -15.75
C GLY A 117 -1.81 10.95 -16.61
N THR A 118 -1.00 9.96 -16.19
CA THR A 118 0.13 9.45 -16.98
C THR A 118 -0.16 8.08 -17.58
N PRO A 119 0.51 7.70 -18.67
CA PRO A 119 0.41 6.36 -19.26
C PRO A 119 0.83 5.24 -18.29
N ALA A 120 1.72 5.51 -17.31
CA ALA A 120 2.08 4.54 -16.28
C ALA A 120 0.88 4.22 -15.38
N LEU A 121 0.13 5.23 -14.92
CA LEU A 121 -1.07 4.98 -14.11
C LEU A 121 -2.13 4.21 -14.92
N GLU A 122 -2.35 4.56 -16.17
CA GLU A 122 -3.27 3.83 -17.05
C GLU A 122 -2.87 2.35 -17.17
N ALA A 123 -1.57 2.06 -17.35
CA ALA A 123 -1.05 0.70 -17.42
C ALA A 123 -1.23 -0.06 -16.09
N ILE A 124 -0.99 0.58 -14.94
CA ILE A 124 -1.21 0.01 -13.60
C ILE A 124 -2.68 -0.38 -13.44
N LEU A 125 -3.60 0.54 -13.72
CA LEU A 125 -5.03 0.31 -13.56
C LEU A 125 -5.58 -0.72 -14.56
N ASP A 126 -5.08 -0.73 -15.80
CA ASP A 126 -5.43 -1.76 -16.80
C ASP A 126 -5.00 -3.15 -16.33
N ARG A 127 -3.76 -3.28 -15.84
CA ARG A 127 -3.26 -4.56 -15.30
C ARG A 127 -4.05 -5.04 -14.09
N TYR A 128 -4.35 -4.15 -13.15
CA TYR A 128 -5.20 -4.46 -12.01
C TYR A 128 -6.58 -4.96 -12.46
N ARG A 129 -7.26 -4.26 -13.38
CA ARG A 129 -8.57 -4.69 -13.91
C ARG A 129 -8.51 -6.05 -14.63
N ARG A 130 -7.35 -6.43 -15.16
CA ARG A 130 -7.10 -7.75 -15.78
C ARG A 130 -6.65 -8.81 -14.78
N GLY A 131 -6.68 -8.53 -13.48
CA GLY A 131 -6.43 -9.51 -12.42
C GLY A 131 -5.00 -9.57 -11.90
N ALA A 132 -4.11 -8.65 -12.29
CA ALA A 132 -2.84 -8.51 -11.60
C ALA A 132 -3.05 -8.08 -10.15
N LEU A 133 -2.25 -8.60 -9.22
CA LEU A 133 -2.23 -8.12 -7.85
C LEU A 133 -1.69 -6.68 -7.83
N LEU A 134 -2.42 -5.76 -7.20
CA LEU A 134 -1.93 -4.42 -6.91
C LEU A 134 -1.73 -4.29 -5.40
N ALA A 135 -0.47 -4.23 -4.98
CA ALA A 135 -0.09 -4.06 -3.59
C ALA A 135 0.46 -2.66 -3.35
N GLY A 136 0.28 -2.14 -2.15
CA GLY A 136 0.91 -0.92 -1.70
C GLY A 136 1.38 -1.05 -0.26
N ALA A 137 2.58 -0.54 0.05
CA ALA A 137 3.10 -0.47 1.40
C ALA A 137 3.17 0.98 1.88
N SER A 138 2.83 1.23 3.15
CA SER A 138 2.86 2.56 3.74
C SER A 138 2.12 3.59 2.84
N ALA A 139 2.80 4.60 2.32
CA ALA A 139 2.21 5.56 1.38
C ALA A 139 1.59 4.91 0.13
N GLY A 140 2.18 3.82 -0.37
CA GLY A 140 1.59 3.03 -1.46
C GLY A 140 0.23 2.43 -1.10
N ALA A 141 0.05 1.96 0.14
CA ALA A 141 -1.23 1.47 0.64
C ALA A 141 -2.26 2.60 0.75
N MET A 142 -1.83 3.77 1.24
CA MET A 142 -2.68 4.96 1.30
C MET A 142 -3.22 5.36 -0.08
N MET A 143 -2.39 5.24 -1.12
CA MET A 143 -2.80 5.55 -2.50
C MET A 143 -3.89 4.63 -3.06
N LEU A 144 -4.06 3.41 -2.53
CA LEU A 144 -5.09 2.48 -3.02
C LEU A 144 -6.50 2.86 -2.56
N CYS A 145 -6.63 3.63 -1.50
CA CYS A 145 -7.91 4.10 -0.94
C CYS A 145 -8.48 5.31 -1.70
N ALA A 146 -9.61 5.82 -1.26
CA ALA A 146 -10.27 6.99 -1.87
C ALA A 146 -9.45 8.26 -1.66
N ARG A 147 -8.93 8.45 -0.46
CA ARG A 147 -8.17 9.63 -0.05
C ARG A 147 -6.99 9.27 0.82
N SER A 148 -6.06 10.21 0.93
CA SER A 148 -4.92 10.14 1.85
C SER A 148 -4.67 11.52 2.45
N TRP A 149 -4.01 11.55 3.60
CA TRP A 149 -3.42 12.77 4.13
C TRP A 149 -2.27 13.24 3.26
N VAL A 150 -2.12 14.55 3.17
CA VAL A 150 -0.89 15.17 2.71
C VAL A 150 0.09 15.14 3.88
N ILE A 151 1.09 14.27 3.79
CA ILE A 151 2.14 14.17 4.81
C ILE A 151 3.04 15.40 4.68
N THR A 152 3.03 16.29 5.67
CA THR A 152 3.94 17.45 5.74
C THR A 152 5.27 17.05 6.37
N ALA A 153 6.30 17.89 6.19
CA ALA A 153 7.60 17.68 6.85
C ALA A 153 7.48 17.65 8.38
N GLU A 154 6.56 18.45 8.96
CA GLU A 154 6.29 18.46 10.39
C GLU A 154 5.64 17.15 10.85
N MET A 155 4.67 16.62 10.07
CA MET A 155 4.06 15.32 10.35
C MET A 155 5.11 14.22 10.27
N GLN A 156 5.96 14.23 9.24
CA GLN A 156 7.04 13.26 9.09
C GLN A 156 8.02 13.31 10.28
N ALA A 157 8.48 14.49 10.66
CA ALA A 157 9.37 14.67 11.80
C ALA A 157 8.72 14.18 13.12
N GLY A 158 7.42 14.36 13.27
CA GLY A 158 6.66 13.84 14.39
C GLY A 158 6.60 12.31 14.38
N PHE A 159 6.33 11.67 13.26
CA PHE A 159 6.39 10.21 13.12
C PHE A 159 7.78 9.66 13.41
N ASP A 160 8.83 10.29 12.87
CA ASP A 160 10.21 9.89 13.11
C ASP A 160 10.57 9.98 14.60
N HIS A 161 10.12 11.04 15.28
CA HIS A 161 10.30 11.18 16.72
C HIS A 161 9.57 10.06 17.49
N LEU A 162 8.32 9.78 17.18
CA LEU A 162 7.53 8.73 17.80
C LEU A 162 8.17 7.35 17.65
N ILE A 163 8.65 7.04 16.43
CA ILE A 163 9.32 5.77 16.12
C ILE A 163 10.61 5.60 16.94
N HIS A 164 11.40 6.68 17.12
CA HIS A 164 12.70 6.61 17.78
C HIS A 164 12.66 6.77 19.29
N SER A 165 11.72 7.55 19.83
CA SER A 165 11.63 7.82 21.27
C SER A 165 10.66 6.92 22.02
N GLY A 166 9.64 6.39 21.33
CA GLY A 166 8.53 5.68 21.97
C GLY A 166 7.67 6.54 22.88
N GLU A 167 7.92 7.86 22.91
CA GLU A 167 7.18 8.81 23.74
C GLU A 167 6.03 9.41 22.94
N ASP A 168 4.83 9.40 23.51
CA ASP A 168 3.70 10.18 23.00
C ASP A 168 4.06 11.65 22.97
N HIS A 169 4.09 12.27 21.80
CA HIS A 169 4.42 13.69 21.68
C HIS A 169 3.26 14.54 22.22
N PRO A 170 3.39 15.21 23.38
CA PRO A 170 2.26 15.84 24.09
C PRO A 170 1.70 17.09 23.39
N LYS A 171 2.25 17.50 22.23
CA LYS A 171 1.89 18.77 21.56
C LYS A 171 1.85 18.62 20.02
N TRP A 172 1.14 17.64 19.53
CA TRP A 172 0.81 17.63 18.12
C TRP A 172 -0.25 18.71 17.84
N ASN A 173 0.23 19.92 17.65
CA ASN A 173 -0.57 20.98 17.03
C ASN A 173 -0.60 20.67 15.51
N LEU A 174 -1.24 19.55 15.16
CA LEU A 174 -1.37 19.19 13.76
C LEU A 174 -2.19 20.30 13.08
N PRO A 175 -1.68 20.92 12.02
CA PRO A 175 -2.50 21.78 11.19
C PRO A 175 -3.71 20.99 10.72
N ALA A 176 -4.81 21.67 10.43
CA ALA A 176 -5.99 21.01 9.89
C ALA A 176 -5.54 20.08 8.72
N PRO A 177 -5.90 18.79 8.75
CA PRO A 177 -5.35 17.83 7.81
C PRO A 177 -5.76 18.21 6.39
N ALA A 178 -4.78 18.34 5.50
CA ALA A 178 -5.03 18.42 4.07
C ALA A 178 -5.13 17.01 3.50
N PHE A 179 -6.06 16.79 2.60
CA PHE A 179 -6.28 15.52 1.92
C PHE A 179 -5.97 15.62 0.43
N VAL A 180 -5.52 14.51 -0.13
CA VAL A 180 -5.38 14.32 -1.57
C VAL A 180 -6.28 13.16 -2.00
N ASP A 181 -6.97 13.33 -3.12
CA ASP A 181 -7.70 12.24 -3.76
C ASP A 181 -6.70 11.23 -4.31
N CYS A 182 -6.96 9.94 -4.09
CA CYS A 182 -6.12 8.84 -4.47
C CYS A 182 -6.78 7.94 -5.52
N LEU A 183 -6.36 6.67 -5.62
CA LEU A 183 -6.82 5.80 -6.70
C LEU A 183 -8.27 5.33 -6.54
N GLY A 184 -8.84 5.40 -5.34
CA GLY A 184 -10.24 5.06 -5.08
C GLY A 184 -10.60 3.59 -5.31
N LEU A 185 -9.61 2.69 -5.28
CA LEU A 185 -9.84 1.26 -5.49
C LEU A 185 -10.53 0.62 -4.29
N ILE A 186 -10.36 1.20 -3.11
CA ILE A 186 -11.19 0.96 -1.94
C ILE A 186 -11.97 2.27 -1.72
N PRO A 187 -13.19 2.37 -2.25
CA PRO A 187 -14.00 3.56 -2.14
C PRO A 187 -14.40 3.83 -0.70
N HIS A 188 -14.66 5.08 -0.37
CA HIS A 188 -15.07 5.52 0.98
C HIS A 188 -14.13 5.08 2.11
N ALA A 189 -12.84 4.88 1.81
CA ALA A 189 -11.85 4.49 2.81
C ALA A 189 -10.60 5.36 2.74
N ILE A 190 -9.92 5.41 3.88
CA ILE A 190 -8.56 5.92 4.05
C ILE A 190 -7.72 4.83 4.72
N CYS A 191 -6.48 4.65 4.28
CA CYS A 191 -5.56 3.72 4.93
C CYS A 191 -4.64 4.45 5.91
N VAL A 192 -4.46 3.86 7.09
CA VAL A 192 -3.54 4.28 8.15
C VAL A 192 -2.49 3.18 8.32
N PRO A 193 -1.36 3.28 7.62
CA PRO A 193 -0.22 2.38 7.82
C PRO A 193 0.45 2.66 9.17
N HIS A 194 1.38 1.78 9.60
CA HIS A 194 2.12 1.90 10.86
C HIS A 194 1.23 2.07 12.09
N LEU A 195 0.04 1.47 12.08
CA LEU A 195 -0.98 1.70 13.09
C LEU A 195 -0.49 1.35 14.51
N ASN A 196 0.31 0.30 14.66
CA ASN A 196 0.88 -0.09 15.95
C ASN A 196 1.75 0.99 16.60
N LEU A 197 2.30 1.92 15.82
CA LEU A 197 3.11 3.04 16.33
C LEU A 197 2.24 4.23 16.73
N ILE A 198 1.04 4.33 16.19
CA ILE A 198 0.15 5.48 16.32
C ILE A 198 -1.23 5.10 16.86
N ASP A 199 -1.35 3.93 17.48
CA ASP A 199 -2.62 3.39 17.99
C ASP A 199 -3.29 4.31 19.01
N SER A 200 -2.51 5.02 19.84
CA SER A 200 -2.99 6.06 20.75
C SER A 200 -3.65 7.25 20.03
N PHE A 201 -3.39 7.42 18.73
CA PHE A 201 -3.99 8.46 17.89
C PHE A 201 -5.31 8.05 17.24
N LEU A 202 -5.75 6.79 17.32
CA LEU A 202 -6.98 6.33 16.66
C LEU A 202 -8.19 7.21 17.01
N GLY A 203 -8.35 7.58 18.27
CA GLY A 203 -9.43 8.47 18.69
C GLY A 203 -9.33 9.89 18.14
N LEU A 204 -8.11 10.42 18.02
CA LEU A 204 -7.86 11.75 17.47
C LEU A 204 -8.02 11.74 15.95
N GLN A 205 -7.56 10.68 15.28
CA GLN A 205 -7.69 10.53 13.83
C GLN A 205 -9.14 10.43 13.41
N ALA A 206 -9.98 9.71 14.15
CA ALA A 206 -11.42 9.65 13.88
C ALA A 206 -12.07 11.03 13.88
N ALA A 207 -11.64 11.93 14.77
CA ALA A 207 -12.13 13.30 14.82
C ALA A 207 -11.63 14.18 13.65
N LEU A 208 -10.54 13.77 12.98
CA LEU A 208 -9.92 14.51 11.88
C LEU A 208 -10.31 13.96 10.50
N LEU A 209 -10.96 12.78 10.44
CA LEU A 209 -11.41 12.18 9.20
C LEU A 209 -12.67 12.87 8.66
N PRO A 210 -12.82 12.95 7.32
CA PRO A 210 -14.12 13.21 6.74
C PRO A 210 -15.16 12.21 7.26
N PRO A 211 -16.37 12.67 7.61
CA PRO A 211 -17.36 11.87 8.33
C PRO A 211 -17.95 10.69 7.55
N ASP A 212 -17.64 10.57 6.27
CA ASP A 212 -18.10 9.54 5.34
C ASP A 212 -17.04 8.47 5.01
N LEU A 213 -15.84 8.57 5.60
CA LEU A 213 -14.76 7.63 5.32
C LEU A 213 -14.58 6.57 6.40
N TRP A 214 -14.42 5.33 5.94
CA TRP A 214 -13.89 4.25 6.75
C TRP A 214 -12.40 4.41 6.96
N MET A 215 -11.89 4.05 8.12
CA MET A 215 -10.45 3.94 8.36
C MET A 215 -10.03 2.47 8.34
N ILE A 216 -9.01 2.18 7.56
CA ILE A 216 -8.34 0.88 7.50
C ILE A 216 -6.96 1.06 8.09
N GLY A 217 -6.78 0.66 9.35
CA GLY A 217 -5.49 0.67 10.02
C GLY A 217 -4.75 -0.64 9.76
N VAL A 218 -3.49 -0.57 9.36
CA VAL A 218 -2.65 -1.74 9.13
C VAL A 218 -1.36 -1.58 9.93
N ASP A 219 -1.11 -2.52 10.83
CA ASP A 219 0.13 -2.55 11.61
C ASP A 219 1.34 -2.85 10.72
N GLU A 220 2.54 -2.47 11.16
CA GLU A 220 3.80 -2.89 10.51
C GLU A 220 3.92 -4.40 10.42
N GLN A 221 4.64 -4.89 9.42
CA GLN A 221 4.81 -6.31 9.13
C GLN A 221 3.46 -7.06 9.01
N THR A 222 2.45 -6.36 8.54
CA THR A 222 1.09 -6.89 8.35
C THR A 222 0.54 -6.43 7.02
N ALA A 223 -0.21 -7.30 6.36
CA ALA A 223 -0.92 -7.01 5.12
C ALA A 223 -2.40 -7.34 5.28
N LEU A 224 -3.25 -6.49 4.72
CA LEU A 224 -4.66 -6.77 4.47
C LEU A 224 -4.83 -7.05 2.97
N THR A 225 -5.30 -8.23 2.59
CA THR A 225 -5.43 -8.62 1.17
C THR A 225 -6.73 -9.33 0.88
N ASP A 226 -7.24 -9.16 -0.34
CA ASP A 226 -8.36 -9.93 -0.89
C ASP A 226 -7.93 -10.88 -2.03
N SER A 227 -6.64 -11.22 -2.10
CA SER A 227 -6.05 -12.04 -3.18
C SER A 227 -6.75 -13.40 -3.40
N ARG A 228 -7.51 -13.88 -2.41
CA ARG A 228 -8.33 -15.09 -2.49
C ARG A 228 -9.84 -14.84 -2.55
N GLY A 229 -10.25 -13.65 -2.96
CA GLY A 229 -11.65 -13.25 -3.07
C GLY A 229 -12.35 -12.95 -1.74
N ARG A 230 -11.58 -12.83 -0.66
CA ARG A 230 -12.05 -12.41 0.67
C ARG A 230 -10.92 -11.67 1.38
N TRP A 231 -11.28 -10.69 2.18
CA TRP A 231 -10.30 -9.94 2.96
C TRP A 231 -9.71 -10.79 4.09
N GLU A 232 -8.39 -10.81 4.17
CA GLU A 232 -7.63 -11.60 5.12
C GLU A 232 -6.44 -10.77 5.63
N ALA A 233 -6.21 -10.79 6.94
CA ALA A 233 -5.01 -10.20 7.54
C ALA A 233 -3.89 -11.23 7.52
N LEU A 234 -2.73 -10.88 6.96
CA LEU A 234 -1.52 -11.70 6.90
C LEU A 234 -0.38 -11.02 7.65
N GLY A 235 0.55 -11.79 8.17
CA GLY A 235 1.76 -11.26 8.80
C GLY A 235 1.80 -11.46 10.31
N ARG A 236 2.30 -10.47 11.06
CA ARG A 236 2.69 -10.65 12.46
C ARG A 236 1.78 -9.96 13.47
N ARG A 237 1.04 -8.94 13.06
CA ARG A 237 0.27 -8.08 13.96
C ARG A 237 -1.21 -8.09 13.60
N SER A 238 -1.83 -6.92 13.47
CA SER A 238 -3.27 -6.81 13.26
C SER A 238 -3.64 -5.76 12.21
N VAL A 239 -4.89 -5.85 11.77
CA VAL A 239 -5.59 -4.84 11.00
C VAL A 239 -6.73 -4.30 11.86
N ALA A 240 -6.94 -3.00 11.85
CA ALA A 240 -8.09 -2.37 12.48
C ALA A 240 -9.01 -1.74 11.42
N LEU A 241 -10.30 -1.86 11.64
CA LEU A 241 -11.31 -1.17 10.86
C LEU A 241 -12.07 -0.23 11.77
N GLN A 242 -12.27 1.02 11.34
CA GLN A 242 -13.14 1.95 12.03
C GLN A 242 -14.18 2.49 11.06
N SER A 243 -15.44 2.35 11.43
CA SER A 243 -16.55 2.91 10.66
C SER A 243 -16.67 4.42 10.87
N PRO A 244 -17.39 5.14 9.98
CA PRO A 244 -17.63 6.56 10.11
C PRO A 244 -18.31 6.99 11.42
N ASP A 245 -19.10 6.09 12.04
CA ASP A 245 -19.74 6.32 13.36
C ASP A 245 -18.83 5.99 14.56
N GLY A 246 -17.54 5.64 14.29
CA GLY A 246 -16.52 5.45 15.32
C GLY A 246 -16.43 4.03 15.89
N GLN A 247 -17.22 3.07 15.41
CA GLN A 247 -17.07 1.68 15.83
C GLN A 247 -15.76 1.11 15.30
N THR A 248 -15.01 0.41 16.15
CA THR A 248 -13.69 -0.15 15.80
C THR A 248 -13.67 -1.66 15.99
N TRP A 249 -13.11 -2.35 15.02
CA TRP A 249 -12.84 -3.79 15.04
C TRP A 249 -11.36 -4.03 14.75
N ARG A 250 -10.76 -5.00 15.46
CA ARG A 250 -9.37 -5.38 15.27
C ARG A 250 -9.27 -6.86 14.94
N TYR A 251 -8.50 -7.18 13.91
CA TYR A 251 -8.32 -8.51 13.37
C TYR A 251 -6.84 -8.89 13.41
N PRO A 252 -6.41 -9.80 14.29
CA PRO A 252 -5.07 -10.37 14.25
C PRO A 252 -4.76 -11.03 12.90
N ALA A 253 -3.47 -11.11 12.57
CA ALA A 253 -3.02 -11.86 11.39
C ALA A 253 -3.58 -13.29 11.38
N SER A 254 -3.80 -13.83 10.20
CA SER A 254 -4.45 -15.11 9.92
C SER A 254 -5.97 -15.12 10.11
N GLN A 255 -6.59 -13.98 10.38
CA GLN A 255 -8.05 -13.87 10.44
C GLN A 255 -8.64 -13.35 9.12
N ILE A 256 -9.84 -13.87 8.81
CA ILE A 256 -10.70 -13.39 7.74
C ILE A 256 -11.55 -12.25 8.30
N LEU A 257 -11.66 -11.17 7.55
CA LEU A 257 -12.43 -10.00 7.93
C LEU A 257 -13.85 -10.10 7.37
N PRO A 258 -14.86 -10.42 8.19
CA PRO A 258 -16.23 -10.57 7.71
C PRO A 258 -16.89 -9.24 7.34
N THR A 259 -16.30 -8.13 7.77
CA THR A 259 -16.90 -6.79 7.66
C THR A 259 -16.49 -6.04 6.38
N LEU A 260 -15.35 -6.40 5.77
CA LEU A 260 -14.91 -5.88 4.48
C LEU A 260 -15.49 -6.74 3.35
N THR A 261 -16.79 -6.78 3.20
CA THR A 261 -17.36 -7.20 1.93
C THR A 261 -17.54 -5.95 1.05
N PRO A 262 -17.35 -6.06 -0.28
CA PRO A 262 -17.63 -4.94 -1.20
C PRO A 262 -19.03 -4.35 -1.04
N GLU A 263 -19.97 -5.14 -0.48
CA GLU A 263 -21.36 -4.76 -0.21
C GLU A 263 -21.53 -3.96 1.10
N ARG A 264 -20.53 -3.90 1.98
CA ARG A 264 -20.59 -3.22 3.28
C ARG A 264 -19.69 -1.98 3.37
N ILE A 265 -18.77 -1.79 2.45
CA ILE A 265 -18.21 -0.48 2.17
C ILE A 265 -19.20 0.14 1.17
N PRO A 266 -20.01 1.15 1.57
CA PRO A 266 -21.03 1.70 0.68
C PRO A 266 -20.39 2.14 -0.64
N SER A 267 -20.99 1.72 -1.76
CA SER A 267 -20.63 2.12 -3.13
C SER A 267 -20.77 3.61 -3.35
#